data_4a5ddf09b10f2c33424b784f85ee1312
#
_entry.id   4a5ddf09b10f2c33424b784f85ee1312
#
_cell.length_a   1.000
_cell.length_b   1.000
_cell.length_c   1.000
_cell.angle_alpha   90.00
_cell.angle_beta   90.00
_cell.angle_gamma   90.00
#
_symmetry.space_group_name_H-M   'P 1'
#
loop_
_entity.id
_entity.type
_entity.pdbx_description
1 polymer ?
#
loop_
_entity_poly.entity_id
_entity_poly.type
_entity_poly.pdbx_seq_one_letter_code
_entity_poly.pdbx_strand_id
1 'polypeptide(L)'
;MNEELRGKQIKAFQVENSQRLQKIGFINKDLSDFARLVEGRINSVVSRGNVIRVKLDNGVNLILAPEYGGKILYHSENSPIPKKFHLKLDFTDGSALTVALTAMGVIQALRDEELAHSYVYRRDFSATASPADEKEFTYAHFSKDLASKNVNIKAVLVGKDAVIVGLSNSAFQDVLYRAGIHPKRKASDLTESEKHNLYDAIKIVLRERIKLGGKNQFTDLYGKHGNYTPAMGPNMKDKNCSTCGAKVEKLSLGGGQTYCCLKCQT
;
A
#
# COMPACT_ATOMS: atom_id res chain seq x y z
N MET A 1 -1.01 7.89 -12.28
CA MET A 1 -1.36 6.64 -13.00
C MET A 1 -2.71 6.73 -13.70
N ASN A 2 -3.78 7.20 -13.05
CA ASN A 2 -5.07 7.37 -13.75
C ASN A 2 -4.98 8.37 -14.91
N GLU A 3 -4.37 9.53 -14.70
CA GLU A 3 -4.15 10.55 -15.73
C GLU A 3 -3.35 10.03 -16.93
N GLU A 4 -2.37 9.16 -16.67
CA GLU A 4 -1.48 8.62 -17.71
C GLU A 4 -2.11 7.46 -18.49
N LEU A 5 -2.88 6.59 -17.81
CA LEU A 5 -3.33 5.34 -18.41
C LEU A 5 -4.77 5.37 -18.91
N ARG A 6 -5.62 6.27 -18.38
CA ARG A 6 -7.02 6.33 -18.77
C ARG A 6 -7.16 6.60 -20.27
N GLY A 7 -8.01 5.79 -20.93
CA GLY A 7 -8.28 5.86 -22.35
C GLY A 7 -7.29 5.07 -23.23
N LYS A 8 -6.16 4.60 -22.68
CA LYS A 8 -5.25 3.75 -23.46
C LYS A 8 -5.85 2.37 -23.69
N GLN A 9 -5.62 1.84 -24.88
CA GLN A 9 -6.05 0.49 -25.26
C GLN A 9 -4.87 -0.47 -25.21
N ILE A 10 -5.07 -1.63 -24.58
CA ILE A 10 -4.04 -2.66 -24.44
C ILE A 10 -3.93 -3.43 -25.77
N LYS A 11 -2.75 -3.39 -26.39
CA LYS A 11 -2.44 -4.09 -27.65
C LYS A 11 -1.96 -5.52 -27.42
N ALA A 12 -1.12 -5.70 -26.41
CA ALA A 12 -0.50 -6.99 -26.12
C ALA A 12 -0.06 -7.07 -24.65
N PHE A 13 0.20 -8.26 -24.17
CA PHE A 13 0.82 -8.49 -22.86
C PHE A 13 1.96 -9.50 -22.95
N GLN A 14 2.88 -9.42 -21.98
CA GLN A 14 3.92 -10.41 -21.75
C GLN A 14 4.00 -10.70 -20.26
N VAL A 15 4.04 -11.99 -19.89
CA VAL A 15 4.25 -12.43 -18.51
C VAL A 15 5.55 -13.22 -18.46
N GLU A 16 6.50 -12.75 -17.64
CA GLU A 16 7.81 -13.37 -17.50
C GLU A 16 8.16 -13.60 -16.03
N ASN A 17 9.09 -14.51 -15.77
CA ASN A 17 9.62 -14.79 -14.42
C ASN A 17 8.53 -15.11 -13.39
N SER A 18 7.39 -15.66 -13.82
CA SER A 18 6.17 -15.80 -13.01
C SER A 18 6.06 -17.11 -12.21
N GLN A 19 6.90 -18.13 -12.46
CA GLN A 19 6.75 -19.48 -11.90
C GLN A 19 6.68 -19.47 -10.36
N ARG A 20 7.54 -18.67 -9.71
CA ARG A 20 7.50 -18.51 -8.25
C ARG A 20 6.21 -17.84 -7.80
N LEU A 21 5.77 -16.79 -8.51
CA LEU A 21 4.56 -16.04 -8.15
C LEU A 21 3.30 -16.90 -8.32
N GLN A 22 3.25 -17.76 -9.36
CA GLN A 22 2.16 -18.73 -9.55
C GLN A 22 2.10 -19.74 -8.40
N LYS A 23 3.26 -20.31 -8.02
CA LYS A 23 3.36 -21.30 -6.95
C LYS A 23 2.83 -20.77 -5.61
N ILE A 24 3.03 -19.48 -5.31
CA ILE A 24 2.60 -18.86 -4.05
C ILE A 24 1.29 -18.08 -4.18
N GLY A 25 0.62 -18.10 -5.34
CA GLY A 25 -0.69 -17.49 -5.56
C GLY A 25 -0.66 -15.95 -5.70
N PHE A 26 0.46 -15.37 -6.08
CA PHE A 26 0.62 -13.92 -6.24
C PHE A 26 0.33 -13.43 -7.67
N ILE A 27 0.16 -14.34 -8.61
CA ILE A 27 -0.29 -14.08 -9.98
C ILE A 27 -1.39 -15.09 -10.32
N ASN A 28 -2.18 -14.85 -11.36
CA ASN A 28 -3.18 -15.83 -11.83
C ASN A 28 -2.56 -17.22 -11.96
N LYS A 29 -3.31 -18.23 -11.53
CA LYS A 29 -2.90 -19.63 -11.68
C LYS A 29 -2.82 -20.02 -13.15
N ASP A 30 -3.78 -19.57 -13.95
CA ASP A 30 -3.74 -19.66 -15.40
C ASP A 30 -3.28 -18.30 -15.98
N LEU A 31 -2.12 -18.31 -16.63
CA LEU A 31 -1.57 -17.09 -17.25
C LEU A 31 -2.32 -16.67 -18.51
N SER A 32 -3.13 -17.56 -19.10
CA SER A 32 -3.99 -17.22 -20.24
C SER A 32 -5.09 -16.21 -19.86
N ASP A 33 -5.40 -16.06 -18.55
CA ASP A 33 -6.34 -15.03 -18.06
C ASP A 33 -5.92 -13.62 -18.44
N PHE A 34 -4.62 -13.37 -18.59
CA PHE A 34 -4.11 -12.07 -19.01
C PHE A 34 -4.49 -11.72 -20.46
N ALA A 35 -4.84 -12.69 -21.29
CA ALA A 35 -5.34 -12.43 -22.64
C ALA A 35 -6.65 -11.62 -22.64
N ARG A 36 -7.44 -11.70 -21.56
CA ARG A 36 -8.67 -10.94 -21.39
C ARG A 36 -8.44 -9.42 -21.33
N LEU A 37 -7.20 -8.98 -21.07
CA LEU A 37 -6.82 -7.57 -21.04
C LEU A 37 -6.65 -6.98 -22.44
N VAL A 38 -6.33 -7.83 -23.44
CA VAL A 38 -6.05 -7.40 -24.82
C VAL A 38 -7.32 -6.81 -25.45
N GLU A 39 -7.13 -5.75 -26.22
CA GLU A 39 -8.18 -4.91 -26.83
C GLU A 39 -9.02 -4.08 -25.83
N GLY A 40 -8.93 -4.36 -24.53
CA GLY A 40 -9.60 -3.59 -23.50
C GLY A 40 -9.02 -2.17 -23.39
N ARG A 41 -9.92 -1.19 -23.24
CA ARG A 41 -9.57 0.21 -23.00
C ARG A 41 -9.65 0.52 -21.52
N ILE A 42 -8.63 1.16 -20.98
CA ILE A 42 -8.59 1.53 -19.57
C ILE A 42 -9.63 2.62 -19.29
N ASN A 43 -10.63 2.26 -18.51
CA ASN A 43 -11.71 3.19 -18.12
C ASN A 43 -11.29 4.03 -16.91
N SER A 44 -10.68 3.40 -15.90
CA SER A 44 -10.21 4.09 -14.69
C SER A 44 -9.11 3.33 -13.98
N VAL A 45 -8.29 4.07 -13.23
CA VAL A 45 -7.30 3.53 -12.30
C VAL A 45 -7.56 4.12 -10.92
N VAL A 46 -7.86 3.27 -9.96
CA VAL A 46 -8.17 3.66 -8.57
C VAL A 46 -7.22 2.93 -7.63
N SER A 47 -6.61 3.64 -6.69
CA SER A 47 -5.85 3.04 -5.60
C SER A 47 -6.66 3.13 -4.31
N ARG A 48 -6.67 2.05 -3.54
CA ARG A 48 -7.24 2.00 -2.20
C ARG A 48 -6.43 1.06 -1.32
N GLY A 49 -6.04 1.52 -0.17
CA GLY A 49 -5.11 0.77 0.66
C GLY A 49 -3.76 0.56 -0.03
N ASN A 50 -3.35 -0.69 -0.15
CA ASN A 50 -2.12 -1.09 -0.87
C ASN A 50 -2.40 -1.66 -2.27
N VAL A 51 -3.63 -1.55 -2.77
CA VAL A 51 -4.08 -2.13 -4.02
C VAL A 51 -4.40 -1.04 -5.04
N ILE A 52 -4.00 -1.28 -6.28
CA ILE A 52 -4.36 -0.50 -7.45
C ILE A 52 -5.26 -1.38 -8.31
N ARG A 53 -6.45 -0.88 -8.64
CA ARG A 53 -7.38 -1.47 -9.59
C ARG A 53 -7.34 -0.67 -10.88
N VAL A 54 -6.96 -1.32 -11.97
CA VAL A 54 -7.10 -0.80 -13.34
C VAL A 54 -8.35 -1.46 -13.93
N LYS A 55 -9.42 -0.68 -14.12
CA LYS A 55 -10.69 -1.18 -14.69
C LYS A 55 -10.73 -0.91 -16.19
N LEU A 56 -11.04 -1.95 -16.96
CA LEU A 56 -11.24 -1.88 -18.41
C LEU A 56 -12.73 -1.75 -18.75
N ASP A 57 -13.02 -1.31 -19.98
CA ASP A 57 -14.37 -1.16 -20.52
C ASP A 57 -15.09 -2.49 -20.83
N ASN A 58 -14.31 -3.58 -20.97
CA ASN A 58 -14.81 -4.93 -21.24
C ASN A 58 -15.15 -5.75 -19.98
N GLY A 59 -15.22 -5.12 -18.78
CA GLY A 59 -15.53 -5.78 -17.51
C GLY A 59 -14.36 -6.55 -16.89
N VAL A 60 -13.14 -6.40 -17.44
CA VAL A 60 -11.91 -6.98 -16.88
C VAL A 60 -11.19 -5.95 -16.02
N ASN A 61 -10.53 -6.43 -14.98
CA ASN A 61 -9.75 -5.63 -14.06
C ASN A 61 -8.33 -6.18 -13.93
N LEU A 62 -7.34 -5.31 -13.95
CA LEU A 62 -6.00 -5.66 -13.51
C LEU A 62 -5.82 -5.16 -12.07
N ILE A 63 -5.56 -6.09 -11.16
CA ILE A 63 -5.31 -5.84 -9.74
C ILE A 63 -3.81 -5.90 -9.49
N LEU A 64 -3.26 -4.81 -8.98
CA LEU A 64 -1.84 -4.67 -8.67
C LEU A 64 -1.65 -4.31 -7.20
N ALA A 65 -0.80 -5.05 -6.51
CA ALA A 65 -0.38 -4.74 -5.15
C ALA A 65 1.15 -4.90 -5.04
N PRO A 66 1.93 -3.89 -5.45
CA PRO A 66 3.40 -3.95 -5.46
C PRO A 66 3.96 -3.72 -4.06
N GLU A 67 3.88 -4.71 -3.18
CA GLU A 67 4.41 -4.61 -1.82
C GLU A 67 5.94 -4.72 -1.79
N TYR A 68 6.59 -4.21 -0.73
CA TYR A 68 8.02 -4.36 -0.44
C TYR A 68 9.00 -3.99 -1.57
N GLY A 69 8.73 -2.89 -2.26
CA GLY A 69 9.65 -2.37 -3.28
C GLY A 69 9.38 -2.88 -4.70
N GLY A 70 8.23 -3.48 -4.94
CA GLY A 70 7.75 -3.72 -6.29
C GLY A 70 7.64 -2.41 -7.07
N LYS A 71 7.81 -2.49 -8.40
CA LYS A 71 7.81 -1.33 -9.29
C LYS A 71 6.71 -1.45 -10.33
N ILE A 72 6.02 -0.35 -10.57
CA ILE A 72 5.13 -0.15 -11.71
C ILE A 72 5.69 1.03 -12.47
N LEU A 73 6.13 0.82 -13.72
CA LEU A 73 6.78 1.84 -14.52
C LEU A 73 6.06 2.02 -15.85
N TYR A 74 5.81 3.27 -16.19
CA TYR A 74 5.32 3.68 -17.50
C TYR A 74 6.50 4.01 -18.40
N HIS A 75 6.38 3.61 -19.66
CA HIS A 75 7.38 3.83 -20.71
C HIS A 75 6.67 4.51 -21.87
N SER A 76 7.13 5.70 -22.22
CA SER A 76 6.71 6.35 -23.47
C SER A 76 7.23 5.56 -24.67
N GLU A 77 6.69 5.82 -25.83
CA GLU A 77 7.13 5.21 -27.08
C GLU A 77 8.67 5.34 -27.25
N ASN A 78 9.30 4.25 -27.67
CA ASN A 78 10.76 4.11 -27.84
C ASN A 78 11.60 4.24 -26.54
N SER A 79 10.98 4.31 -25.36
CA SER A 79 11.71 4.27 -24.10
C SER A 79 12.24 2.86 -23.79
N PRO A 80 13.43 2.76 -23.15
CA PRO A 80 13.99 1.45 -22.81
C PRO A 80 13.11 0.70 -21.80
N ILE A 81 12.85 -0.57 -22.09
CA ILE A 81 12.11 -1.47 -21.19
C ILE A 81 13.10 -2.20 -20.27
N PRO A 82 12.81 -2.29 -18.95
CA PRO A 82 13.63 -3.06 -18.02
C PRO A 82 13.77 -4.53 -18.47
N LYS A 83 14.96 -5.10 -18.33
CA LYS A 83 15.24 -6.51 -18.67
C LYS A 83 14.46 -7.52 -17.80
N LYS A 84 13.98 -7.08 -16.62
CA LYS A 84 13.26 -7.94 -15.66
C LYS A 84 11.93 -7.31 -15.29
N PHE A 85 10.86 -7.98 -15.60
CA PHE A 85 9.50 -7.66 -15.18
C PHE A 85 8.71 -8.96 -14.98
N HIS A 86 7.53 -8.88 -14.38
CA HIS A 86 6.60 -10.01 -14.26
C HIS A 86 5.39 -9.83 -15.20
N LEU A 87 4.97 -8.59 -15.44
CA LEU A 87 3.96 -8.25 -16.42
C LEU A 87 4.44 -7.03 -17.22
N LYS A 88 4.29 -7.09 -18.53
CA LYS A 88 4.38 -5.95 -19.43
C LYS A 88 3.07 -5.84 -20.20
N LEU A 89 2.54 -4.65 -20.32
CA LEU A 89 1.43 -4.28 -21.20
C LEU A 89 1.93 -3.33 -22.25
N ASP A 90 1.69 -3.65 -23.52
CA ASP A 90 1.92 -2.76 -24.65
C ASP A 90 0.60 -2.07 -25.03
N PHE A 91 0.62 -0.76 -25.22
CA PHE A 91 -0.55 0.01 -25.65
C PHE A 91 -0.52 0.28 -27.14
N THR A 92 -1.69 0.60 -27.71
CA THR A 92 -1.84 0.89 -29.16
C THR A 92 -1.12 2.16 -29.60
N ASP A 93 -0.81 3.07 -28.67
CA ASP A 93 -0.07 4.32 -28.91
C ASP A 93 1.46 4.16 -28.83
N GLY A 94 1.98 2.93 -28.77
CA GLY A 94 3.41 2.64 -28.69
C GLY A 94 4.00 2.73 -27.28
N SER A 95 3.27 3.23 -26.30
CA SER A 95 3.72 3.25 -24.91
C SER A 95 3.56 1.88 -24.22
N ALA A 96 4.17 1.69 -23.06
CA ALA A 96 4.07 0.45 -22.31
C ALA A 96 4.00 0.67 -20.79
N LEU A 97 3.49 -0.34 -20.07
CA LEU A 97 3.54 -0.43 -18.62
C LEU A 97 4.26 -1.71 -18.21
N THR A 98 5.22 -1.62 -17.29
CA THR A 98 5.86 -2.80 -16.69
C THR A 98 5.57 -2.89 -15.20
N VAL A 99 5.38 -4.12 -14.71
CA VAL A 99 5.19 -4.43 -13.29
C VAL A 99 6.22 -5.45 -12.87
N ALA A 100 6.99 -5.14 -11.84
CA ALA A 100 7.96 -6.03 -11.22
C ALA A 100 7.70 -6.12 -9.71
N LEU A 101 7.51 -7.34 -9.19
CA LEU A 101 7.40 -7.61 -7.76
C LEU A 101 8.75 -8.05 -7.20
N THR A 102 9.06 -7.69 -5.95
CA THR A 102 10.36 -8.05 -5.35
C THR A 102 10.25 -9.29 -4.46
N ALA A 103 9.44 -9.24 -3.43
CA ALA A 103 9.31 -10.32 -2.45
C ALA A 103 7.86 -10.77 -2.28
N MET A 104 6.96 -9.82 -2.13
CA MET A 104 5.51 -10.01 -1.97
C MET A 104 4.77 -9.03 -2.88
N GLY A 105 3.54 -9.38 -3.19
CA GLY A 105 2.68 -8.54 -4.01
C GLY A 105 1.74 -9.39 -4.84
N VAL A 106 0.84 -8.75 -5.57
CA VAL A 106 -0.15 -9.42 -6.40
C VAL A 106 -0.23 -8.76 -7.77
N ILE A 107 -0.36 -9.59 -8.80
CA ILE A 107 -0.71 -9.21 -10.18
C ILE A 107 -1.81 -10.17 -10.63
N GLN A 108 -3.04 -9.69 -10.80
CA GLN A 108 -4.18 -10.52 -11.20
C GLN A 108 -5.01 -9.85 -12.28
N ALA A 109 -5.34 -10.58 -13.34
CA ALA A 109 -6.34 -10.21 -14.32
C ALA A 109 -7.65 -10.93 -13.95
N LEU A 110 -8.69 -10.18 -13.60
CA LEU A 110 -9.94 -10.69 -13.04
C LEU A 110 -11.14 -10.02 -13.71
N ARG A 111 -12.21 -10.78 -13.96
CA ARG A 111 -13.50 -10.21 -14.32
C ARG A 111 -14.18 -9.55 -13.13
N ASP A 112 -15.19 -8.71 -13.36
CA ASP A 112 -15.91 -8.02 -12.28
C ASP A 112 -16.48 -9.02 -11.24
N GLU A 113 -17.02 -10.16 -11.68
CA GLU A 113 -17.55 -11.23 -10.82
C GLU A 113 -16.48 -12.01 -10.04
N GLU A 114 -15.24 -12.00 -10.50
CA GLU A 114 -14.11 -12.70 -9.86
C GLU A 114 -13.42 -11.84 -8.77
N LEU A 115 -13.69 -10.55 -8.72
CA LEU A 115 -13.06 -9.61 -7.76
C LEU A 115 -13.24 -10.05 -6.30
N ALA A 116 -14.41 -10.60 -5.97
CA ALA A 116 -14.72 -11.11 -4.63
C ALA A 116 -13.84 -12.29 -4.21
N HIS A 117 -13.18 -12.98 -5.13
CA HIS A 117 -12.26 -14.08 -4.83
C HIS A 117 -10.84 -13.61 -4.54
N SER A 118 -10.46 -12.40 -4.95
CA SER A 118 -9.14 -11.83 -4.64
C SER A 118 -9.09 -11.36 -3.18
N TYR A 119 -8.23 -12.00 -2.39
CA TYR A 119 -8.03 -11.62 -0.98
C TYR A 119 -7.61 -10.15 -0.83
N VAL A 120 -6.62 -9.68 -1.62
CA VAL A 120 -6.11 -8.31 -1.51
C VAL A 120 -7.16 -7.29 -1.93
N TYR A 121 -7.97 -7.59 -2.95
CA TYR A 121 -9.06 -6.74 -3.37
C TYR A 121 -10.14 -6.62 -2.27
N ARG A 122 -10.60 -7.75 -1.73
CA ARG A 122 -11.58 -7.75 -0.63
C ARG A 122 -11.09 -6.98 0.58
N ARG A 123 -9.81 -7.16 0.96
CA ARG A 123 -9.22 -6.47 2.10
C ARG A 123 -9.27 -4.95 1.93
N ASP A 124 -8.83 -4.44 0.78
CA ASP A 124 -8.59 -3.03 0.59
C ASP A 124 -9.78 -2.27 -0.03
N PHE A 125 -10.63 -2.95 -0.81
CA PHE A 125 -11.88 -2.40 -1.38
C PHE A 125 -13.14 -2.78 -0.59
N SER A 126 -12.97 -3.24 0.65
CA SER A 126 -14.06 -3.51 1.60
C SER A 126 -14.67 -2.22 2.18
N ALA A 127 -15.62 -2.39 3.09
CA ALA A 127 -16.20 -1.29 3.87
C ALA A 127 -15.27 -0.68 4.94
N THR A 128 -14.08 -1.26 5.18
CA THR A 128 -13.09 -0.72 6.12
C THR A 128 -12.60 0.65 5.64
N ALA A 129 -12.62 1.66 6.49
CA ALA A 129 -12.31 3.03 6.11
C ALA A 129 -10.89 3.22 5.55
N SER A 130 -10.77 4.03 4.51
CA SER A 130 -9.47 4.44 3.96
C SER A 130 -9.07 5.80 4.54
N PRO A 131 -7.95 5.92 5.27
CA PRO A 131 -7.51 7.21 5.79
C PRO A 131 -7.11 8.23 4.73
N ALA A 132 -6.97 7.80 3.48
CA ALA A 132 -6.76 8.69 2.34
C ALA A 132 -8.06 9.33 1.83
N ASP A 133 -9.22 8.84 2.25
CA ASP A 133 -10.53 9.40 1.94
C ASP A 133 -11.14 10.07 3.16
N GLU A 134 -11.24 11.39 3.15
CA GLU A 134 -11.75 12.18 4.27
C GLU A 134 -13.24 11.96 4.57
N LYS A 135 -14.01 11.47 3.59
CA LYS A 135 -15.44 11.16 3.77
C LYS A 135 -15.62 9.83 4.50
N GLU A 136 -14.73 8.87 4.25
CA GLU A 136 -14.77 7.57 4.92
C GLU A 136 -14.09 7.62 6.30
N PHE A 137 -12.97 8.32 6.43
CA PHE A 137 -12.16 8.37 7.63
C PHE A 137 -12.53 9.59 8.48
N THR A 138 -13.59 9.46 9.28
CA THR A 138 -14.01 10.46 10.26
C THR A 138 -13.58 10.06 11.67
N TYR A 139 -13.34 11.04 12.55
CA TYR A 139 -12.99 10.76 13.94
C TYR A 139 -14.03 9.91 14.65
N ALA A 140 -15.30 10.20 14.45
CA ALA A 140 -16.40 9.49 15.12
C ALA A 140 -16.41 7.98 14.79
N HIS A 141 -16.24 7.63 13.50
CA HIS A 141 -16.13 6.23 13.10
C HIS A 141 -14.85 5.58 13.62
N PHE A 142 -13.72 6.24 13.44
CA PHE A 142 -12.42 5.72 13.90
C PHE A 142 -12.38 5.47 15.41
N SER A 143 -12.82 6.42 16.22
CA SER A 143 -12.85 6.31 17.68
C SER A 143 -13.77 5.17 18.14
N LYS A 144 -14.96 5.04 17.53
CA LYS A 144 -15.90 3.95 17.80
C LYS A 144 -15.29 2.58 17.49
N ASP A 145 -14.71 2.43 16.30
CA ASP A 145 -14.11 1.18 15.86
C ASP A 145 -12.90 0.81 16.72
N LEU A 146 -12.08 1.78 17.09
CA LEU A 146 -10.92 1.61 17.95
C LEU A 146 -11.34 1.14 19.35
N ALA A 147 -12.34 1.78 19.95
CA ALA A 147 -12.85 1.44 21.27
C ALA A 147 -13.46 0.03 21.35
N SER A 148 -13.98 -0.48 20.24
CA SER A 148 -14.57 -1.84 20.17
C SER A 148 -13.52 -2.95 20.24
N LYS A 149 -12.22 -2.65 20.16
CA LYS A 149 -11.12 -3.61 20.01
C LYS A 149 -10.25 -3.72 21.26
N ASN A 150 -10.40 -4.81 22.01
CA ASN A 150 -9.53 -5.11 23.15
C ASN A 150 -8.28 -5.90 22.73
N VAL A 151 -7.55 -5.37 21.74
CA VAL A 151 -6.32 -5.97 21.23
C VAL A 151 -5.21 -4.91 21.10
N ASN A 152 -3.98 -5.36 20.86
CA ASN A 152 -2.85 -4.47 20.68
C ASN A 152 -3.09 -3.48 19.53
N ILE A 153 -2.69 -2.23 19.70
CA ILE A 153 -2.85 -1.12 18.74
C ILE A 153 -2.29 -1.49 17.35
N LYS A 154 -1.25 -2.30 17.27
CA LYS A 154 -0.71 -2.77 15.99
C LYS A 154 -1.71 -3.65 15.23
N ALA A 155 -2.41 -4.55 15.92
CA ALA A 155 -3.42 -5.42 15.28
C ALA A 155 -4.57 -4.60 14.68
N VAL A 156 -4.93 -3.51 15.37
CA VAL A 156 -6.03 -2.61 14.97
C VAL A 156 -5.66 -1.66 13.82
N LEU A 157 -4.38 -1.31 13.70
CA LEU A 157 -3.96 -0.37 12.65
C LEU A 157 -3.37 -1.06 11.40
N VAL A 158 -2.65 -2.19 11.57
CA VAL A 158 -1.94 -2.84 10.45
C VAL A 158 -2.06 -4.37 10.44
N GLY A 159 -2.84 -4.94 11.35
CA GLY A 159 -3.03 -6.39 11.50
C GLY A 159 -4.32 -6.90 10.87
N LYS A 160 -4.68 -8.11 11.28
CA LYS A 160 -5.91 -8.77 10.81
C LYS A 160 -7.22 -8.10 11.29
N ASP A 161 -7.14 -7.38 12.41
CA ASP A 161 -8.27 -6.67 13.03
C ASP A 161 -8.28 -5.19 12.64
N ALA A 162 -7.58 -4.82 11.57
CA ALA A 162 -7.41 -3.44 11.16
C ALA A 162 -8.76 -2.76 10.88
N VAL A 163 -8.95 -1.60 11.50
CA VAL A 163 -10.13 -0.74 11.33
C VAL A 163 -9.95 0.30 10.22
N ILE A 164 -8.74 0.33 9.64
CA ILE A 164 -8.39 1.17 8.49
C ILE A 164 -7.58 0.38 7.48
N VAL A 165 -7.63 0.76 6.20
CA VAL A 165 -6.83 0.12 5.15
C VAL A 165 -5.62 0.97 4.77
N GLY A 166 -4.56 0.33 4.26
CA GLY A 166 -3.43 1.01 3.63
C GLY A 166 -2.33 1.50 4.56
N LEU A 167 -2.43 1.32 5.87
CA LEU A 167 -1.35 1.69 6.79
C LEU A 167 -0.28 0.59 6.79
N SER A 168 0.90 0.89 6.28
CA SER A 168 2.04 -0.04 6.31
C SER A 168 2.70 -0.08 7.69
N ASN A 169 3.42 -1.18 7.99
CA ASN A 169 4.18 -1.28 9.26
C ASN A 169 5.18 -0.12 9.46
N SER A 170 5.71 0.44 8.40
CA SER A 170 6.60 1.61 8.45
C SER A 170 5.84 2.91 8.72
N ALA A 171 4.60 3.05 8.22
CA ALA A 171 3.76 4.21 8.54
C ALA A 171 3.23 4.13 9.97
N PHE A 172 2.85 2.94 10.43
CA PHE A 172 2.42 2.65 11.78
C PHE A 172 3.41 3.16 12.85
N GLN A 173 4.72 2.89 12.68
CA GLN A 173 5.75 3.31 13.64
C GLN A 173 5.84 4.84 13.72
N ASP A 174 5.79 5.50 12.58
CA ASP A 174 5.84 6.95 12.47
C ASP A 174 4.59 7.61 13.07
N VAL A 175 3.42 7.05 12.80
CA VAL A 175 2.13 7.47 13.38
C VAL A 175 2.16 7.37 14.90
N LEU A 176 2.54 6.24 15.46
CA LEU A 176 2.57 6.05 16.92
C LEU A 176 3.58 6.98 17.60
N TYR A 177 4.73 7.22 16.98
CA TYR A 177 5.72 8.16 17.51
C TYR A 177 5.15 9.58 17.57
N ARG A 178 4.50 10.05 16.52
CA ARG A 178 3.88 11.38 16.48
C ARG A 178 2.69 11.51 17.42
N ALA A 179 1.96 10.41 17.65
CA ALA A 179 0.85 10.37 18.60
C ALA A 179 1.31 10.21 20.07
N GLY A 180 2.59 9.95 20.34
CA GLY A 180 3.11 9.69 21.67
C GLY A 180 2.69 8.35 22.27
N ILE A 181 2.22 7.39 21.48
CA ILE A 181 1.64 6.13 21.95
C ILE A 181 2.66 4.99 21.83
N HIS A 182 2.83 4.24 22.94
CA HIS A 182 3.72 3.08 22.95
C HIS A 182 3.15 1.94 22.11
N PRO A 183 3.96 1.24 21.26
CA PRO A 183 3.46 0.21 20.34
C PRO A 183 2.79 -1.00 20.98
N LYS A 184 3.02 -1.26 22.27
CA LYS A 184 2.41 -2.37 23.02
C LYS A 184 1.07 -2.02 23.68
N ARG A 185 0.62 -0.76 23.63
CA ARG A 185 -0.66 -0.34 24.20
C ARG A 185 -1.82 -1.10 23.56
N LYS A 186 -2.86 -1.37 24.31
CA LYS A 186 -4.13 -1.87 23.78
C LYS A 186 -4.94 -0.68 23.25
N ALA A 187 -5.71 -0.94 22.20
CA ALA A 187 -6.57 0.09 21.61
C ALA A 187 -7.66 0.58 22.59
N SER A 188 -8.19 -0.35 23.42
CA SER A 188 -9.19 -0.05 24.46
C SER A 188 -8.71 0.87 25.58
N ASP A 189 -7.39 0.91 25.81
CA ASP A 189 -6.78 1.62 26.93
C ASP A 189 -6.40 3.06 26.59
N LEU A 190 -6.64 3.48 25.35
CA LEU A 190 -6.36 4.85 24.90
C LEU A 190 -7.42 5.82 25.44
N THR A 191 -6.93 6.91 26.02
CA THR A 191 -7.78 8.06 26.39
C THR A 191 -8.34 8.76 25.16
N GLU A 192 -9.37 9.58 25.32
CA GLU A 192 -9.92 10.36 24.20
C GLU A 192 -8.88 11.29 23.57
N SER A 193 -8.02 11.92 24.36
CA SER A 193 -6.92 12.74 23.86
C SER A 193 -5.93 11.93 23.00
N GLU A 194 -5.54 10.74 23.45
CA GLU A 194 -4.66 9.85 22.69
C GLU A 194 -5.30 9.37 21.37
N LYS A 195 -6.61 9.10 21.37
CA LYS A 195 -7.36 8.75 20.15
C LYS A 195 -7.37 9.90 19.15
N HIS A 196 -7.57 11.14 19.60
CA HIS A 196 -7.47 12.34 18.75
C HIS A 196 -6.07 12.50 18.17
N ASN A 197 -5.05 12.43 19.03
CA ASN A 197 -3.65 12.51 18.56
C ASN A 197 -3.30 11.42 17.54
N LEU A 198 -3.81 10.22 17.74
CA LEU A 198 -3.62 9.09 16.81
C LEU A 198 -4.31 9.34 15.46
N TYR A 199 -5.57 9.81 15.48
CA TYR A 199 -6.33 10.17 14.29
C TYR A 199 -5.61 11.24 13.46
N ASP A 200 -5.17 12.31 14.12
CA ASP A 200 -4.46 13.40 13.46
C ASP A 200 -3.09 12.96 12.93
N ALA A 201 -2.35 12.17 13.70
CA ALA A 201 -1.07 11.61 13.27
C ALA A 201 -1.21 10.72 12.01
N ILE A 202 -2.27 9.92 11.92
CA ILE A 202 -2.57 9.11 10.72
C ILE A 202 -2.75 10.02 9.50
N LYS A 203 -3.59 11.06 9.61
CA LYS A 203 -3.86 12.02 8.52
C LYS A 203 -2.60 12.75 8.09
N ILE A 204 -1.84 13.26 9.03
CA ILE A 204 -0.60 14.01 8.77
C ILE A 204 0.42 13.13 8.05
N VAL A 205 0.71 11.94 8.60
CA VAL A 205 1.70 11.02 8.02
C VAL A 205 1.33 10.61 6.59
N LEU A 206 0.06 10.31 6.34
CA LEU A 206 -0.38 9.89 5.01
C LEU A 206 -0.35 11.05 4.01
N ARG A 207 -0.81 12.25 4.40
CA ARG A 207 -0.74 13.44 3.55
C ARG A 207 0.70 13.81 3.19
N GLU A 208 1.61 13.81 4.16
CA GLU A 208 3.03 14.07 3.91
C GLU A 208 3.66 13.03 2.99
N ARG A 209 3.34 11.73 3.18
CA ARG A 209 3.80 10.65 2.31
C ARG A 209 3.33 10.82 0.87
N ILE A 210 2.05 11.14 0.68
CA ILE A 210 1.49 11.37 -0.66
C ILE A 210 2.15 12.59 -1.30
N LYS A 211 2.21 13.72 -0.58
CA LYS A 211 2.81 14.96 -1.06
C LYS A 211 4.28 14.81 -1.48
N LEU A 212 5.04 13.97 -0.77
CA LEU A 212 6.46 13.74 -1.02
C LEU A 212 6.73 12.52 -1.93
N GLY A 213 5.71 11.93 -2.54
CA GLY A 213 5.84 10.80 -3.46
C GLY A 213 6.25 9.48 -2.79
N GLY A 214 6.00 9.31 -1.49
CA GLY A 214 6.41 8.13 -0.73
C GLY A 214 7.85 8.21 -0.19
N LYS A 215 8.31 7.11 0.39
CA LYS A 215 9.69 6.99 0.89
C LYS A 215 10.70 6.88 -0.25
N ASN A 216 11.95 7.27 0.00
CA ASN A 216 13.02 7.25 -0.96
C ASN A 216 13.36 5.87 -1.56
N GLN A 217 12.94 4.78 -0.92
CA GLN A 217 13.11 3.41 -1.43
C GLN A 217 12.06 2.99 -2.46
N PHE A 218 10.99 3.77 -2.63
CA PHE A 218 9.95 3.54 -3.61
C PHE A 218 10.07 4.54 -4.77
N THR A 219 9.59 4.14 -5.93
CA THR A 219 9.56 5.00 -7.11
C THR A 219 8.12 5.23 -7.56
N ASP A 220 7.89 6.39 -8.16
CA ASP A 220 6.66 6.68 -8.88
C ASP A 220 6.60 5.95 -10.24
N LEU A 221 5.59 6.26 -11.02
CA LEU A 221 5.33 5.67 -12.34
C LEU A 221 6.44 5.95 -13.37
N TYR A 222 7.25 6.97 -13.14
CA TYR A 222 8.35 7.40 -14.03
C TYR A 222 9.74 7.04 -13.46
N GLY A 223 9.79 6.26 -12.38
CA GLY A 223 11.02 5.84 -11.74
C GLY A 223 11.66 6.87 -10.81
N LYS A 224 11.00 8.01 -10.56
CA LYS A 224 11.46 9.02 -9.60
C LYS A 224 11.24 8.54 -8.17
N HIS A 225 12.29 8.64 -7.35
CA HIS A 225 12.22 8.26 -5.94
C HIS A 225 11.39 9.24 -5.11
N GLY A 226 10.68 8.71 -4.12
CA GLY A 226 10.01 9.52 -3.11
C GLY A 226 10.99 10.22 -2.17
N ASN A 227 10.52 11.26 -1.50
CA ASN A 227 11.34 12.10 -0.61
C ASN A 227 10.90 12.06 0.86
N TYR A 228 9.96 11.17 1.21
CA TYR A 228 9.48 11.06 2.59
C TYR A 228 10.46 10.31 3.47
N THR A 229 10.87 10.94 4.58
CA THR A 229 11.68 10.32 5.64
C THR A 229 10.83 10.18 6.91
N PRO A 230 10.54 8.95 7.41
CA PRO A 230 9.81 8.75 8.65
C PRO A 230 10.54 9.34 9.86
N ALA A 231 9.83 9.96 10.79
CA ALA A 231 10.38 10.40 12.07
C ALA A 231 10.73 9.20 12.97
N MET A 232 10.02 8.06 12.83
CA MET A 232 10.31 6.82 13.53
C MET A 232 10.14 5.62 12.59
N GLY A 233 11.12 4.70 12.63
CA GLY A 233 11.13 3.49 11.83
C GLY A 233 12.53 2.88 11.71
N PRO A 234 12.75 1.96 10.75
CA PRO A 234 14.07 1.32 10.55
C PRO A 234 15.22 2.29 10.28
N ASN A 235 14.93 3.50 9.77
CA ASN A 235 15.89 4.59 9.58
C ASN A 235 16.44 5.15 10.90
N MET A 236 15.79 4.84 12.03
CA MET A 236 16.21 5.26 13.38
C MET A 236 16.95 4.15 14.15
N LYS A 237 17.27 3.04 13.48
CA LYS A 237 18.08 1.96 14.08
C LYS A 237 19.40 2.52 14.59
N ASP A 238 19.75 2.19 15.83
CA ASP A 238 21.00 2.57 16.53
C ASP A 238 21.19 4.11 16.67
N LYS A 239 20.09 4.89 16.52
CA LYS A 239 20.10 6.36 16.70
C LYS A 239 19.39 6.80 17.97
N ASN A 240 19.54 8.06 18.29
CA ASN A 240 18.80 8.72 19.37
C ASN A 240 17.51 9.38 18.84
N CYS A 241 16.51 9.45 19.70
CA CYS A 241 15.26 10.14 19.44
C CYS A 241 15.52 11.62 19.17
N SER A 242 15.00 12.13 18.07
CA SER A 242 15.17 13.53 17.68
C SER A 242 14.48 14.53 18.63
N THR A 243 13.47 14.07 19.40
CA THR A 243 12.72 14.93 20.33
C THR A 243 13.38 15.02 21.71
N CYS A 244 13.84 13.90 22.28
CA CYS A 244 14.28 13.86 23.69
C CYS A 244 15.71 13.34 23.87
N GLY A 245 16.43 13.00 22.82
CA GLY A 245 17.80 12.48 22.86
C GLY A 245 17.96 11.05 23.40
N ALA A 246 16.89 10.41 23.92
CA ALA A 246 16.96 9.04 24.41
C ALA A 246 17.23 8.05 23.28
N LYS A 247 17.88 6.93 23.59
CA LYS A 247 18.13 5.86 22.61
C LYS A 247 16.81 5.30 22.08
N VAL A 248 16.75 5.09 20.78
CA VAL A 248 15.61 4.44 20.12
C VAL A 248 15.70 2.93 20.36
N GLU A 249 14.62 2.36 20.86
CA GLU A 249 14.49 0.93 21.14
C GLU A 249 13.91 0.16 19.96
N LYS A 250 14.33 -1.11 19.83
CA LYS A 250 13.79 -2.04 18.84
C LYS A 250 13.01 -3.14 19.53
N LEU A 251 11.74 -3.26 19.22
CA LEU A 251 10.83 -4.26 19.76
C LEU A 251 10.43 -5.27 18.68
N SER A 252 10.26 -6.53 19.08
CA SER A 252 9.56 -7.53 18.26
C SER A 252 8.08 -7.52 18.60
N LEU A 253 7.23 -7.21 17.62
CA LEU A 253 5.81 -7.09 17.83
C LEU A 253 5.03 -7.61 16.60
N GLY A 254 4.12 -8.55 16.82
CA GLY A 254 3.23 -9.07 15.77
C GLY A 254 3.97 -9.55 14.52
N GLY A 255 5.05 -10.33 14.68
CA GLY A 255 5.83 -10.88 13.57
C GLY A 255 6.76 -9.90 12.86
N GLY A 256 6.91 -8.67 13.34
CA GLY A 256 7.77 -7.67 12.72
C GLY A 256 8.54 -6.82 13.72
N GLN A 257 9.59 -6.15 13.23
CA GLN A 257 10.37 -5.21 14.03
C GLN A 257 9.66 -3.85 14.09
N THR A 258 9.65 -3.25 15.28
CA THR A 258 9.06 -1.93 15.56
C THR A 258 10.08 -1.10 16.33
N TYR A 259 10.34 0.10 15.88
CA TYR A 259 11.20 1.08 16.54
C TYR A 259 10.37 2.08 17.31
N CYS A 260 10.77 2.45 18.51
CA CYS A 260 10.07 3.41 19.34
C CYS A 260 11.03 4.11 20.32
N CYS A 261 10.59 5.23 20.87
CA CYS A 261 11.24 5.93 21.97
C CYS A 261 10.45 5.72 23.26
N LEU A 262 10.99 4.98 24.24
CA LEU A 262 10.30 4.69 25.49
C LEU A 262 10.07 5.93 26.37
N LYS A 263 10.76 7.04 26.10
CA LYS A 263 10.57 8.31 26.83
C LYS A 263 9.46 9.17 26.23
N CYS A 264 9.27 9.14 24.90
CA CYS A 264 8.26 9.96 24.22
C CYS A 264 6.95 9.22 23.96
N GLN A 265 6.95 7.88 24.02
CA GLN A 265 5.80 7.03 23.75
C GLN A 265 5.42 6.26 25.01
N THR A 266 4.30 6.59 25.61
CA THR A 266 3.78 6.02 26.86
C THR A 266 2.55 5.16 26.68
#